data_83e7cb8c6d1860846f06cf53d9c573d1
#
_entry.id   83e7cb8c6d1860846f06cf53d9c573d1
#
_cell.length_a   1.000
_cell.length_b   1.000
_cell.length_c   1.000
_cell.angle_alpha   90.00
_cell.angle_beta   90.00
_cell.angle_gamma   90.00
#
_symmetry.space_group_name_H-M   'P 1'
#
loop_
_entity.id
_entity.type
_entity.pdbx_description
1 polymer ?
#
loop_
_entity_poly.entity_id
_entity_poly.type
_entity_poly.pdbx_seq_one_letter_code
_entity_poly.pdbx_strand_id
1 'polypeptide(L)'
;MKIAVVYWSGTGNTEAMAQAVAEGAKNAGGDVSLLTSADFGASDMDTYDAVPFGCPAMGSEELEDGEFGPMFSDCEKKLSGKKIALFGSYGWGDGEWLRTWEDTCRSDGAVLACESVMCNEAPDDEGLDACRKLGAALLS
;
A
#
# COMPACT_ATOMS: atom_id res chain seq x y z
N MET A 1 14.77 -6.27 8.57
CA MET A 1 14.20 -5.67 7.35
C MET A 1 13.41 -4.43 7.72
N LYS A 2 13.71 -3.32 7.09
CA LYS A 2 13.02 -2.05 7.35
C LYS A 2 11.85 -1.90 6.37
N ILE A 3 10.66 -1.67 6.91
CA ILE A 3 9.43 -1.58 6.13
C ILE A 3 8.73 -0.26 6.41
N ALA A 4 8.34 0.46 5.37
CA ALA A 4 7.50 1.64 5.50
C ALA A 4 6.12 1.34 4.94
N VAL A 5 5.10 1.36 5.80
CA VAL A 5 3.70 1.27 5.37
C VAL A 5 3.25 2.69 5.05
N VAL A 6 3.00 2.97 3.79
CA VAL A 6 2.69 4.32 3.31
C VAL A 6 1.26 4.37 2.78
N TYR A 7 0.45 5.26 3.33
CA TYR A 7 -0.98 5.28 2.97
C TYR A 7 -1.56 6.69 2.93
N TRP A 8 -2.71 6.80 2.28
CA TRP A 8 -3.59 7.96 2.34
C TRP A 8 -4.99 7.47 2.72
N SER A 9 -5.67 8.18 3.59
CA SER A 9 -7.02 7.80 4.01
C SER A 9 -7.87 9.04 4.24
N GLY A 10 -9.07 9.04 3.67
CA GLY A 10 -10.03 10.13 3.87
C GLY A 10 -11.07 9.80 4.91
N THR A 11 -11.51 8.54 4.98
CA THR A 11 -12.60 8.10 5.88
C THR A 11 -12.12 7.27 7.06
N GLY A 12 -10.84 6.87 7.06
CA GLY A 12 -10.29 5.98 8.08
C GLY A 12 -10.27 4.50 7.68
N ASN A 13 -10.90 4.13 6.57
CA ASN A 13 -10.96 2.73 6.15
C ASN A 13 -9.59 2.21 5.72
N THR A 14 -8.91 2.93 4.84
CA THR A 14 -7.56 2.55 4.40
C THR A 14 -6.55 2.66 5.56
N GLU A 15 -6.75 3.62 6.46
CA GLU A 15 -5.92 3.74 7.66
C GLU A 15 -6.01 2.49 8.53
N ALA A 16 -7.21 1.95 8.74
CA ALA A 16 -7.39 0.71 9.51
C ALA A 16 -6.67 -0.46 8.83
N MET A 17 -6.73 -0.52 7.50
CA MET A 17 -6.00 -1.52 6.73
C MET A 17 -4.49 -1.35 6.90
N ALA A 18 -4.00 -0.11 6.83
CA ALA A 18 -2.57 0.17 6.98
C ALA A 18 -2.05 -0.25 8.36
N GLN A 19 -2.84 -0.01 9.41
CA GLN A 19 -2.48 -0.44 10.76
C GLN A 19 -2.36 -1.96 10.85
N ALA A 20 -3.26 -2.69 10.20
CA ALA A 20 -3.22 -4.16 10.16
C ALA A 20 -2.00 -4.67 9.38
N VAL A 21 -1.68 -4.02 8.26
CA VAL A 21 -0.46 -4.35 7.49
C VAL A 21 0.78 -4.18 8.37
N ALA A 22 0.85 -3.05 9.08
CA ALA A 22 1.98 -2.76 9.98
C ALA A 22 2.09 -3.81 11.09
N GLU A 23 0.95 -4.21 11.68
CA GLU A 23 0.92 -5.23 12.72
C GLU A 23 1.45 -6.57 12.21
N GLY A 24 0.99 -7.01 11.04
CA GLY A 24 1.45 -8.26 10.44
C GLY A 24 2.95 -8.26 10.13
N ALA A 25 3.45 -7.15 9.61
CA ALA A 25 4.88 -7.02 9.33
C ALA A 25 5.72 -7.03 10.60
N LYS A 26 5.26 -6.34 11.65
CA LYS A 26 5.93 -6.35 12.95
C LYS A 26 5.98 -7.74 13.55
N ASN A 27 4.85 -8.44 13.53
CA ASN A 27 4.75 -9.79 14.09
C ASN A 27 5.66 -10.77 13.35
N ALA A 28 5.96 -10.50 12.09
CA ALA A 28 6.87 -11.33 11.30
C ALA A 28 8.35 -10.94 11.49
N GLY A 29 8.64 -9.96 12.35
CA GLY A 29 9.99 -9.55 12.68
C GLY A 29 10.50 -8.29 11.98
N GLY A 30 9.63 -7.56 11.28
CA GLY A 30 10.02 -6.34 10.58
C GLY A 30 10.21 -5.14 11.50
N ASP A 31 11.08 -4.23 11.09
CA ASP A 31 11.23 -2.91 11.70
C ASP A 31 10.33 -1.96 10.90
N VAL A 32 9.14 -1.67 11.43
CA VAL A 32 8.04 -1.07 10.69
C VAL A 32 7.79 0.38 11.08
N SER A 33 7.70 1.26 10.07
CA SER A 33 7.23 2.63 10.21
C SER A 33 5.89 2.77 9.50
N LEU A 34 4.94 3.42 10.12
CA LEU A 34 3.61 3.68 9.54
C LEU A 34 3.55 5.17 9.19
N LEU A 35 3.49 5.49 7.91
CA LEU A 35 3.62 6.86 7.42
C LEU A 35 2.45 7.21 6.49
N THR A 36 2.02 8.49 6.56
CA THR A 36 1.07 8.99 5.55
C THR A 36 1.84 9.42 4.31
N SER A 37 1.11 9.60 3.20
CA SER A 37 1.71 10.06 1.95
C SER A 37 2.40 11.42 2.09
N ALA A 38 1.96 12.25 3.04
CA ALA A 38 2.57 13.55 3.28
C ALA A 38 3.99 13.44 3.87
N ASP A 39 4.31 12.31 4.51
CA ASP A 39 5.58 12.11 5.20
C ASP A 39 6.54 11.20 4.46
N PHE A 40 6.26 10.87 3.20
CA PHE A 40 7.05 9.92 2.44
C PHE A 40 7.33 10.47 1.03
N GLY A 41 8.49 10.17 0.49
CA GLY A 41 8.86 10.58 -0.86
C GLY A 41 9.90 9.66 -1.48
N ALA A 42 10.29 9.97 -2.72
CA ALA A 42 11.20 9.14 -3.50
C ALA A 42 12.54 8.87 -2.79
N SER A 43 13.08 9.86 -2.08
CA SER A 43 14.36 9.68 -1.38
C SER A 43 14.24 8.66 -0.24
N ASP A 44 13.04 8.48 0.32
CA ASP A 44 12.83 7.53 1.41
C ASP A 44 12.80 6.09 0.91
N MET A 45 12.55 5.87 -0.37
CA MET A 45 12.52 4.53 -0.96
C MET A 45 13.82 3.78 -0.75
N ASP A 46 14.94 4.48 -0.76
CA ASP A 46 16.25 3.85 -0.59
C ASP A 46 16.53 3.44 0.86
N THR A 47 15.79 4.00 1.81
CA THR A 47 15.95 3.72 3.24
C THR A 47 15.31 2.40 3.65
N TYR A 48 14.24 2.02 2.96
CA TYR A 48 13.42 0.86 3.34
C TYR A 48 13.63 -0.31 2.38
N ASP A 49 13.57 -1.52 2.93
CA ASP A 49 13.73 -2.76 2.15
C ASP A 49 12.48 -3.13 1.39
N ALA A 50 11.31 -2.81 1.95
CA ALA A 50 10.03 -3.07 1.32
C ALA A 50 9.04 -1.97 1.69
N VAL A 51 8.13 -1.65 0.77
CA VAL A 51 7.15 -0.58 0.98
C VAL A 51 5.78 -1.03 0.51
N PRO A 52 4.87 -1.40 1.44
CA PRO A 52 3.47 -1.57 1.08
C PRO A 52 2.79 -0.20 1.00
N PHE A 53 2.06 0.01 -0.10
CA PHE A 53 1.34 1.27 -0.36
C PHE A 53 -0.16 1.05 -0.23
N GLY A 54 -0.85 1.96 0.45
CA GLY A 54 -2.29 1.93 0.61
C GLY A 54 -2.97 3.21 0.16
N CYS A 55 -4.00 3.07 -0.68
CA CYS A 55 -4.77 4.21 -1.17
C CYS A 55 -6.17 3.72 -1.56
N PRO A 56 -7.24 4.44 -1.14
CA PRO A 56 -8.58 4.05 -1.55
C PRO A 56 -8.85 4.40 -3.01
N ALA A 57 -9.87 3.75 -3.59
CA ALA A 57 -10.39 4.15 -4.89
C ALA A 57 -11.10 5.50 -4.74
N MET A 58 -10.77 6.44 -5.60
CA MET A 58 -11.36 7.78 -5.60
C MET A 58 -12.05 8.07 -6.93
N GLY A 59 -13.15 8.81 -6.88
CA GLY A 59 -13.82 9.29 -8.09
C GLY A 59 -14.07 8.21 -9.13
N SER A 60 -13.39 8.27 -10.24
CA SER A 60 -13.54 7.33 -11.37
C SER A 60 -12.59 6.14 -11.27
N GLU A 61 -12.49 5.53 -10.11
CA GLU A 61 -11.57 4.42 -9.82
C GLU A 61 -10.11 4.80 -10.09
N GLU A 62 -9.68 5.88 -9.45
CA GLU A 62 -8.31 6.39 -9.53
C GLU A 62 -7.72 6.50 -8.13
N LEU A 63 -6.40 6.65 -8.06
CA LEU A 63 -5.74 6.98 -6.80
C LEU A 63 -6.10 8.41 -6.40
N GLU A 64 -6.01 8.69 -5.09
CA GLU A 64 -6.20 10.04 -4.61
C GLU A 64 -5.16 10.98 -5.28
N ASP A 65 -5.60 12.10 -5.82
CA ASP A 65 -4.77 12.93 -6.69
C ASP A 65 -4.14 14.17 -6.04
N GLY A 66 -4.52 14.48 -4.81
CA GLY A 66 -4.00 15.67 -4.12
C GLY A 66 -2.68 15.45 -3.39
N GLU A 67 -2.54 14.31 -2.74
CA GLU A 67 -1.35 13.99 -1.94
C GLU A 67 -0.72 12.66 -2.33
N PHE A 68 -1.52 11.60 -2.42
CA PHE A 68 -0.99 10.26 -2.69
C PHE A 68 -0.47 10.15 -4.12
N GLY A 69 -1.23 10.62 -5.10
CA GLY A 69 -0.84 10.53 -6.51
C GLY A 69 0.50 11.19 -6.79
N PRO A 70 0.70 12.45 -6.39
CA PRO A 70 2.00 13.12 -6.58
C PRO A 70 3.14 12.41 -5.87
N MET A 71 2.92 11.93 -4.65
CA MET A 71 3.95 11.19 -3.90
C MET A 71 4.30 9.89 -4.64
N PHE A 72 3.29 9.13 -5.04
CA PHE A 72 3.52 7.85 -5.70
C PHE A 72 4.19 8.05 -7.07
N SER A 73 3.76 9.06 -7.82
CA SER A 73 4.38 9.40 -9.11
C SER A 73 5.87 9.69 -8.96
N ASP A 74 6.25 10.37 -7.88
CA ASP A 74 7.65 10.66 -7.58
C ASP A 74 8.41 9.37 -7.23
N CYS A 75 7.76 8.45 -6.52
CA CYS A 75 8.36 7.18 -6.13
C CYS A 75 8.50 6.18 -7.28
N GLU A 76 7.73 6.34 -8.37
CA GLU A 76 7.74 5.38 -9.48
C GLU A 76 9.12 5.16 -10.06
N LYS A 77 9.94 6.19 -10.13
CA LYS A 77 11.30 6.10 -10.66
C LYS A 77 12.24 5.27 -9.77
N LYS A 78 11.80 4.92 -8.56
CA LYS A 78 12.56 4.12 -7.59
C LYS A 78 11.97 2.73 -7.39
N LEU A 79 10.96 2.36 -8.17
CA LEU A 79 10.28 1.07 -8.00
C LEU A 79 11.00 -0.12 -8.59
N SER A 80 11.89 0.07 -9.56
CA SER A 80 12.57 -1.03 -10.23
C SER A 80 13.32 -1.92 -9.24
N GLY A 81 12.92 -3.19 -9.17
CA GLY A 81 13.50 -4.16 -8.25
C GLY A 81 13.06 -4.03 -6.80
N LYS A 82 12.22 -3.05 -6.48
CA LYS A 82 11.76 -2.81 -5.10
C LYS A 82 10.61 -3.76 -4.76
N LYS A 83 10.69 -4.38 -3.58
CA LYS A 83 9.61 -5.22 -3.06
C LYS A 83 8.51 -4.32 -2.50
N ILE A 84 7.30 -4.47 -3.02
CA ILE A 84 6.14 -3.68 -2.60
C ILE A 84 4.91 -4.58 -2.46
N ALA A 85 3.85 -4.02 -1.90
CA ALA A 85 2.53 -4.62 -1.89
C ALA A 85 1.51 -3.50 -1.94
N LEU A 86 0.30 -3.78 -2.39
CA LEU A 86 -0.74 -2.77 -2.55
C LEU A 86 -1.99 -3.16 -1.80
N PHE A 87 -2.66 -2.17 -1.21
CA PHE A 87 -3.94 -2.38 -0.54
C PHE A 87 -4.78 -1.11 -0.59
N GLY A 88 -6.07 -1.25 -0.34
CA GLY A 88 -6.94 -0.09 -0.30
C GLY A 88 -8.41 -0.46 -0.12
N SER A 89 -9.22 0.53 0.26
CA SER A 89 -10.66 0.40 0.39
C SER A 89 -11.37 1.00 -0.82
N TYR A 90 -12.61 0.58 -1.06
CA TYR A 90 -13.42 1.14 -2.14
C TYR A 90 -14.89 1.18 -1.73
N GLY A 91 -15.65 2.12 -2.29
CA GLY A 91 -17.07 2.24 -2.01
C GLY A 91 -17.95 1.69 -3.13
N TRP A 92 -17.49 1.81 -4.38
CA TRP A 92 -18.19 1.30 -5.55
C TRP A 92 -17.16 0.86 -6.60
N GLY A 93 -17.65 0.18 -7.63
CA GLY A 93 -16.76 -0.40 -8.62
C GLY A 93 -16.33 -1.79 -8.21
N ASP A 94 -15.36 -2.35 -8.90
CA ASP A 94 -14.97 -3.75 -8.75
C ASP A 94 -13.46 -3.96 -8.57
N GLY A 95 -12.74 -2.91 -8.16
CA GLY A 95 -11.30 -3.01 -7.95
C GLY A 95 -10.45 -2.64 -9.16
N GLU A 96 -11.05 -2.02 -10.17
CA GLU A 96 -10.31 -1.62 -11.36
C GLU A 96 -9.13 -0.71 -11.02
N TRP A 97 -9.31 0.24 -10.07
CA TRP A 97 -8.22 1.13 -9.64
C TRP A 97 -7.00 0.34 -9.16
N LEU A 98 -7.26 -0.75 -8.46
CA LEU A 98 -6.18 -1.56 -7.89
C LEU A 98 -5.48 -2.38 -8.98
N ARG A 99 -6.22 -2.94 -9.91
CA ARG A 99 -5.65 -3.68 -11.03
C ARG A 99 -4.80 -2.77 -11.93
N THR A 100 -5.30 -1.56 -12.21
CA THR A 100 -4.56 -0.56 -12.97
C THR A 100 -3.27 -0.17 -12.24
N TRP A 101 -3.37 0.00 -10.93
CA TRP A 101 -2.22 0.34 -10.09
C TRP A 101 -1.17 -0.79 -10.10
N GLU A 102 -1.62 -2.04 -10.00
CA GLU A 102 -0.71 -3.19 -10.11
C GLU A 102 0.01 -3.21 -11.46
N ASP A 103 -0.70 -2.94 -12.54
CA ASP A 103 -0.11 -2.92 -13.87
C ASP A 103 0.94 -1.82 -14.01
N THR A 104 0.66 -0.66 -13.44
CA THR A 104 1.63 0.45 -13.40
C THR A 104 2.89 0.05 -12.66
N CYS A 105 2.73 -0.57 -11.49
CA CYS A 105 3.86 -1.01 -10.68
C CYS A 105 4.70 -2.07 -11.40
N ARG A 106 4.06 -3.02 -12.07
CA ARG A 106 4.77 -4.03 -12.86
C ARG A 106 5.53 -3.40 -14.02
N SER A 107 4.92 -2.43 -14.69
CA SER A 107 5.59 -1.68 -15.78
C SER A 107 6.80 -0.93 -15.28
N ASP A 108 6.77 -0.47 -14.03
CA ASP A 108 7.89 0.24 -13.41
C ASP A 108 8.98 -0.72 -12.88
N GLY A 109 8.75 -2.02 -13.00
CA GLY A 109 9.73 -3.02 -12.57
C GLY A 109 9.67 -3.39 -11.10
N ALA A 110 8.61 -3.00 -10.39
CA ALA A 110 8.46 -3.36 -8.99
C ALA A 110 8.17 -4.85 -8.82
N VAL A 111 8.54 -5.38 -7.66
CA VAL A 111 8.26 -6.77 -7.28
C VAL A 111 7.09 -6.78 -6.31
N LEU A 112 5.93 -7.27 -6.75
CA LEU A 112 4.77 -7.42 -5.88
C LEU A 112 4.96 -8.67 -5.03
N ALA A 113 5.06 -8.49 -3.71
CA ALA A 113 5.37 -9.58 -2.78
C ALA A 113 4.23 -10.59 -2.63
N CYS A 114 2.99 -10.15 -2.89
CA CYS A 114 1.80 -10.98 -2.74
C CYS A 114 0.64 -10.34 -3.49
N GLU A 115 -0.51 -11.00 -3.47
CA GLU A 115 -1.73 -10.42 -4.04
C GLU A 115 -2.12 -9.16 -3.27
N SER A 116 -2.64 -8.17 -3.99
CA SER A 116 -3.16 -6.95 -3.38
C SER A 116 -4.42 -7.26 -2.58
N VAL A 117 -4.66 -6.46 -1.54
CA VAL A 117 -5.83 -6.60 -0.67
C VAL A 117 -6.75 -5.41 -0.85
N MET A 118 -8.03 -5.67 -1.11
CA MET A 118 -9.04 -4.60 -1.18
C MET A 118 -10.21 -4.95 -0.28
N CYS A 119 -10.78 -3.91 0.36
CA CYS A 119 -11.94 -4.06 1.22
C CYS A 119 -13.03 -3.10 0.78
N ASN A 120 -14.28 -3.59 0.75
CA ASN A 120 -15.42 -2.74 0.45
C ASN A 120 -15.79 -1.93 1.70
N GLU A 121 -15.60 -0.62 1.61
CA GLU A 121 -15.83 0.31 2.72
C GLU A 121 -14.98 -0.06 3.94
N ALA A 122 -15.57 -0.12 5.14
CA ALA A 122 -14.82 -0.46 6.35
C ALA A 122 -14.35 -1.92 6.29
N PRO A 123 -13.06 -2.20 6.58
CA PRO A 123 -12.57 -3.57 6.58
C PRO A 123 -13.21 -4.37 7.72
N ASP A 124 -13.63 -5.60 7.40
CA ASP A 124 -14.12 -6.53 8.41
C ASP A 124 -12.95 -7.36 8.97
N ASP A 125 -13.24 -8.31 9.86
CA ASP A 125 -12.20 -9.14 10.48
C ASP A 125 -11.40 -9.91 9.44
N GLU A 126 -12.06 -10.42 8.40
CA GLU A 126 -11.43 -11.16 7.33
C GLU A 126 -10.50 -10.26 6.51
N GLY A 127 -10.95 -9.04 6.22
CA GLY A 127 -10.15 -8.04 5.50
C GLY A 127 -8.94 -7.60 6.29
N LEU A 128 -9.09 -7.38 7.59
CA LEU A 128 -7.97 -7.01 8.45
C LEU A 128 -6.95 -8.16 8.55
N ASP A 129 -7.42 -9.40 8.62
CA ASP A 129 -6.53 -10.56 8.63
C ASP A 129 -5.75 -10.67 7.32
N ALA A 130 -6.40 -10.42 6.19
CA ALA A 130 -5.73 -10.40 4.90
C ALA A 130 -4.64 -9.32 4.85
N CYS A 131 -4.90 -8.16 5.46
CA CYS A 131 -3.90 -7.09 5.57
C CYS A 131 -2.70 -7.52 6.43
N ARG A 132 -2.94 -8.22 7.53
CA ARG A 132 -1.85 -8.74 8.37
C ARG A 132 -0.98 -9.74 7.59
N LYS A 133 -1.62 -10.59 6.80
CA LYS A 133 -0.91 -11.56 5.94
C LYS A 133 -0.10 -10.87 4.86
N LEU A 134 -0.64 -9.79 4.30
CA LEU A 134 0.08 -8.97 3.31
C LEU A 134 1.36 -8.40 3.95
N GLY A 135 1.24 -7.85 5.15
CA GLY A 135 2.40 -7.32 5.86
C GLY A 135 3.46 -8.38 6.13
N ALA A 136 3.04 -9.56 6.57
CA ALA A 136 3.95 -10.67 6.85
C ALA A 136 4.64 -11.17 5.58
N ALA A 137 3.95 -11.16 4.45
CA ALA A 137 4.50 -11.63 3.16
C ALA A 137 5.72 -10.80 2.72
N LEU A 138 5.81 -9.55 3.16
CA LEU A 138 6.95 -8.69 2.83
C LEU A 138 8.26 -9.19 3.44
N LEU A 139 8.17 -9.99 4.50
CA LEU A 139 9.33 -10.52 5.22
C LEU A 139 9.75 -11.92 4.72
N SER A 140 9.04 -12.45 3.74
CA SER A 140 9.32 -13.78 3.19
C SER A 140 10.44 -13.78 2.16
#